data_9e45b040343dc15d8534018107685285
#
_entry.id   9e45b040343dc15d8534018107685285
#
_cell.length_a   1.000
_cell.length_b   1.000
_cell.length_c   1.000
_cell.angle_alpha   90.00
_cell.angle_beta   90.00
_cell.angle_gamma   90.00
#
_symmetry.space_group_name_H-M   'P 1'
#
loop_
_entity.id
_entity.type
_entity.pdbx_description
1 polymer ?
#
loop_
_entity_poly.entity_id
_entity_poly.type
_entity_poly.pdbx_seq_one_letter_code
_entity_poly.pdbx_strand_id
1 'polypeptide(L)'
;MDDYDKMCALDNLRRSYRWILSNPDAQYKNHFRDSYEAYAAASAHNLKRLRKHLQNHTYEPNHASKVYFPKQSGILRPYTLLTVNDQIVYQACINIIAEKLKPKVKTRYLKSVFGHIYAGKTSRFFYKKWQDGYRSYSGFVKSHINNGLVYVANFDLA
;
A
#
# COMPACT_ATOMS: atom_id res chain seq x y z
N MET A 1 9.76 -7.56 21.85
CA MET A 1 10.02 -6.66 20.69
C MET A 1 8.77 -5.82 20.52
N ASP A 2 8.89 -4.55 20.70
CA ASP A 2 7.78 -3.62 20.54
C ASP A 2 7.42 -3.39 19.05
N ASP A 3 6.43 -2.55 18.77
CA ASP A 3 5.99 -2.33 17.39
C ASP A 3 6.98 -1.49 16.59
N TYR A 4 7.71 -0.60 17.26
CA TYR A 4 8.75 0.19 16.63
C TYR A 4 9.92 -0.71 16.21
N ASP A 5 10.36 -1.61 17.07
CA ASP A 5 11.38 -2.59 16.74
C ASP A 5 10.98 -3.46 15.55
N LYS A 6 9.71 -3.92 15.51
CA LYS A 6 9.16 -4.68 14.39
C LYS A 6 9.13 -3.84 13.11
N MET A 7 8.79 -2.57 13.22
CA MET A 7 8.79 -1.63 12.09
C MET A 7 10.19 -1.47 11.54
N CYS A 8 11.20 -1.29 12.39
CA CYS A 8 12.62 -1.13 12.04
C CYS A 8 13.31 -2.44 11.61
N ALA A 9 12.68 -3.60 11.79
CA ALA A 9 13.29 -4.89 11.46
C ALA A 9 13.66 -4.96 9.97
N LEU A 10 14.88 -5.44 9.67
CA LEU A 10 15.40 -5.48 8.30
C LEU A 10 14.49 -6.26 7.34
N ASP A 11 13.86 -7.34 7.82
CA ASP A 11 12.93 -8.12 7.00
C ASP A 11 11.64 -7.35 6.69
N ASN A 12 11.18 -6.49 7.61
CA ASN A 12 10.06 -5.61 7.34
C ASN A 12 10.42 -4.54 6.31
N LEU A 13 11.60 -3.92 6.41
CA LEU A 13 12.09 -2.94 5.44
C LEU A 13 12.30 -3.56 4.05
N ARG A 14 12.87 -4.77 3.97
CA ARG A 14 13.01 -5.53 2.71
C ARG A 14 11.65 -5.82 2.07
N ARG A 15 10.68 -6.23 2.88
CA ARG A 15 9.32 -6.50 2.43
C ARG A 15 8.65 -5.22 1.94
N SER A 16 8.81 -4.11 2.65
CA SER A 16 8.32 -2.79 2.25
C SER A 16 8.87 -2.36 0.90
N TYR A 17 10.18 -2.45 0.71
CA TYR A 17 10.82 -2.14 -0.56
C TYR A 17 10.29 -3.00 -1.70
N ARG A 18 10.15 -4.31 -1.50
CA ARG A 18 9.55 -5.21 -2.51
C ARG A 18 8.12 -4.82 -2.85
N TRP A 19 7.30 -4.41 -1.88
CA TRP A 19 5.91 -4.05 -2.13
C TRP A 19 5.75 -2.71 -2.84
N ILE A 20 6.56 -1.70 -2.53
CA ILE A 20 6.54 -0.44 -3.30
C ILE A 20 6.96 -0.68 -4.75
N LEU A 21 7.94 -1.55 -5.01
CA LEU A 21 8.32 -1.93 -6.36
C LEU A 21 7.23 -2.71 -7.10
N SER A 22 6.36 -3.42 -6.40
CA SER A 22 5.25 -4.17 -6.98
C SER A 22 3.97 -3.35 -7.15
N ASN A 23 3.97 -2.07 -6.79
CA ASN A 23 2.81 -1.19 -6.95
C ASN A 23 2.38 -1.15 -8.43
N PRO A 24 1.09 -1.36 -8.74
CA PRO A 24 0.59 -1.36 -10.12
C PRO A 24 0.47 0.04 -10.74
N ASP A 25 0.59 1.13 -9.97
CA ASP A 25 0.50 2.50 -10.49
C ASP A 25 1.68 2.81 -11.41
N ALA A 26 1.44 2.70 -12.73
CA ALA A 26 2.45 2.90 -13.76
C ALA A 26 2.94 4.37 -13.82
N GLN A 27 2.07 5.35 -13.58
CA GLN A 27 2.44 6.78 -13.61
C GLN A 27 3.42 7.10 -12.48
N TYR A 28 3.09 6.64 -11.27
CA TYR A 28 3.96 6.83 -10.11
C TYR A 28 5.31 6.13 -10.30
N LYS A 29 5.32 4.90 -10.81
CA LYS A 29 6.55 4.15 -11.10
C LYS A 29 7.42 4.81 -12.15
N ASN A 30 6.84 5.29 -13.23
CA ASN A 30 7.59 5.96 -14.29
C ASN A 30 8.27 7.24 -13.78
N HIS A 31 7.60 7.99 -12.90
CA HIS A 31 8.18 9.17 -12.30
C HIS A 31 9.40 8.86 -11.39
N PHE A 32 9.36 7.73 -10.69
CA PHE A 32 10.43 7.30 -9.77
C PHE A 32 11.40 6.28 -10.36
N ARG A 33 11.32 5.98 -11.64
CA ARG A 33 12.09 4.91 -12.28
C ARG A 33 13.59 5.01 -11.96
N ASP A 34 14.19 6.14 -12.25
CA ASP A 34 15.63 6.35 -12.06
C ASP A 34 16.02 6.27 -10.57
N SER A 35 15.17 6.80 -9.69
CA SER A 35 15.36 6.70 -8.24
C SER A 35 15.31 5.27 -7.74
N TYR A 36 14.41 4.45 -8.27
CA TYR A 36 14.33 3.03 -7.92
C TYR A 36 15.52 2.24 -8.47
N GLU A 37 15.96 2.51 -9.70
CA GLU A 37 17.12 1.88 -10.31
C GLU A 37 18.41 2.23 -9.53
N ALA A 38 18.60 3.49 -9.21
CA ALA A 38 19.72 3.94 -8.38
C ALA A 38 19.70 3.30 -6.98
N TYR A 39 18.52 3.21 -6.35
CA TYR A 39 18.38 2.55 -5.06
C TYR A 39 18.67 1.05 -5.14
N ALA A 40 18.22 0.40 -6.20
CA ALA A 40 18.39 -1.03 -6.42
C ALA A 40 19.86 -1.44 -6.53
N ALA A 41 20.72 -0.60 -7.14
CA ALA A 41 22.14 -0.85 -7.32
C ALA A 41 22.87 -1.15 -6.00
N ALA A 42 22.40 -0.60 -4.86
CA ALA A 42 22.99 -0.81 -3.53
C ALA A 42 21.90 -1.11 -2.47
N SER A 43 20.78 -1.74 -2.85
CA SER A 43 19.59 -1.88 -1.98
C SER A 43 19.89 -2.54 -0.63
N ALA A 44 20.74 -3.57 -0.60
CA ALA A 44 21.10 -4.24 0.65
C ALA A 44 21.84 -3.31 1.62
N HIS A 45 22.75 -2.47 1.11
CA HIS A 45 23.48 -1.46 1.87
C HIS A 45 22.53 -0.35 2.33
N ASN A 46 21.72 0.19 1.42
CA ASN A 46 20.79 1.27 1.69
C ASN A 46 19.76 0.88 2.78
N LEU A 47 19.21 -0.33 2.72
CA LEU A 47 18.28 -0.83 3.74
C LEU A 47 18.94 -1.03 5.10
N LYS A 48 20.19 -1.49 5.16
CA LYS A 48 20.94 -1.59 6.43
C LYS A 48 21.21 -0.21 7.03
N ARG A 49 21.60 0.78 6.19
CA ARG A 49 21.80 2.17 6.60
C ARG A 49 20.50 2.78 7.12
N LEU A 50 19.40 2.63 6.39
CA LEU A 50 18.08 3.09 6.80
C LEU A 50 17.67 2.50 8.16
N ARG A 51 17.83 1.18 8.35
CA ARG A 51 17.59 0.52 9.62
C ARG A 51 18.40 1.14 10.76
N LYS A 52 19.70 1.40 10.55
CA LYS A 52 20.58 2.02 11.56
C LYS A 52 20.06 3.41 11.97
N HIS A 53 19.65 4.25 10.99
CA HIS A 53 19.06 5.55 11.28
C HIS A 53 17.77 5.45 12.09
N LEU A 54 16.89 4.53 11.72
CA LEU A 54 15.64 4.29 12.46
C LEU A 54 15.93 3.84 13.90
N GLN A 55 16.80 2.82 14.09
CA GLN A 55 17.12 2.30 15.41
C GLN A 55 17.80 3.33 16.33
N ASN A 56 18.58 4.24 15.76
CA ASN A 56 19.24 5.32 16.50
C ASN A 56 18.34 6.57 16.67
N HIS A 57 17.10 6.54 16.20
CA HIS A 57 16.19 7.70 16.20
C HIS A 57 16.77 8.95 15.50
N THR A 58 17.64 8.74 14.50
CA THR A 58 18.27 9.80 13.69
C THR A 58 17.69 9.88 12.28
N TYR A 59 16.60 9.19 12.02
CA TYR A 59 15.91 9.27 10.73
C TYR A 59 15.02 10.50 10.69
N GLU A 60 15.27 11.36 9.70
CA GLU A 60 14.46 12.52 9.41
C GLU A 60 13.80 12.35 8.03
N PRO A 61 12.47 12.41 7.92
CA PRO A 61 11.78 12.35 6.63
C PRO A 61 12.11 13.58 5.78
N ASN A 62 12.20 13.39 4.47
CA ASN A 62 12.33 14.51 3.55
C ASN A 62 10.98 15.21 3.34
N HIS A 63 11.02 16.49 2.97
CA HIS A 63 9.81 17.19 2.58
C HIS A 63 9.14 16.52 1.38
N ALA A 64 7.85 16.26 1.50
CA ALA A 64 7.06 15.70 0.43
C ALA A 64 6.74 16.79 -0.62
N SER A 65 6.95 16.47 -1.89
CA SER A 65 6.59 17.34 -3.01
C SER A 65 5.22 16.94 -3.56
N LYS A 66 4.40 17.94 -3.94
CA LYS A 66 3.14 17.69 -4.65
C LYS A 66 3.34 17.90 -6.16
N VAL A 67 2.86 16.95 -6.94
CA VAL A 67 2.76 17.06 -8.41
C VAL A 67 1.35 16.74 -8.85
N TYR A 68 0.96 17.24 -10.00
CA TYR A 68 -0.38 17.09 -10.52
C TYR A 68 -0.35 16.33 -11.83
N PHE A 69 -1.00 15.16 -11.89
CA PHE A 69 -1.12 14.37 -13.10
C PHE A 69 -2.51 14.51 -13.71
N PRO A 70 -2.62 14.71 -15.03
CA PRO A 70 -3.91 14.78 -15.69
C PRO A 70 -4.60 13.42 -15.71
N LYS A 71 -5.89 13.39 -15.38
CA LYS A 71 -6.77 12.26 -15.66
C LYS A 71 -7.22 12.32 -17.13
N GLN A 72 -7.74 11.20 -17.64
CA GLN A 72 -8.37 11.18 -18.98
C GLN A 72 -9.50 12.21 -19.14
N SER A 73 -10.17 12.58 -18.03
CA SER A 73 -11.20 13.63 -17.98
C SER A 73 -10.65 15.05 -18.01
N GLY A 74 -9.33 15.28 -18.09
CA GLY A 74 -8.68 16.58 -18.01
C GLY A 74 -8.53 17.14 -16.59
N ILE A 75 -9.14 16.53 -15.58
CA ILE A 75 -9.00 16.95 -14.18
C ILE A 75 -7.61 16.55 -13.66
N LEU A 76 -6.94 17.46 -12.95
CA LEU A 76 -5.65 17.20 -12.32
C LEU A 76 -5.82 16.41 -11.02
N ARG A 77 -5.07 15.32 -10.89
CA ARG A 77 -4.99 14.54 -9.65
C ARG A 77 -3.71 14.90 -8.90
N PRO A 78 -3.78 15.38 -7.65
CA PRO A 78 -2.58 15.60 -6.85
C PRO A 78 -1.96 14.28 -6.44
N TYR A 79 -0.65 14.19 -6.59
CA TYR A 79 0.18 13.10 -6.05
C TYR A 79 1.21 13.69 -5.09
N THR A 80 1.43 13.00 -3.99
CA THR A 80 2.49 13.32 -3.05
C THR A 80 3.69 12.46 -3.36
N LEU A 81 4.82 13.09 -3.69
CA LEU A 81 6.07 12.42 -3.99
C LEU A 81 6.91 12.30 -2.72
N LEU A 82 7.28 11.08 -2.39
CA LEU A 82 8.16 10.74 -1.28
C LEU A 82 9.47 10.17 -1.81
N THR A 83 10.60 10.40 -1.13
CA THR A 83 11.85 9.71 -1.46
C THR A 83 11.69 8.19 -1.30
N VAL A 84 12.57 7.40 -1.89
CA VAL A 84 12.50 5.93 -1.77
C VAL A 84 12.59 5.47 -0.31
N ASN A 85 13.44 6.12 0.50
CA ASN A 85 13.52 5.82 1.93
C ASN A 85 12.20 6.12 2.65
N ASP A 86 11.60 7.29 2.40
CA ASP A 86 10.34 7.69 3.03
C ASP A 86 9.19 6.74 2.63
N GLN A 87 9.15 6.31 1.37
CA GLN A 87 8.20 5.29 0.91
C GLN A 87 8.38 3.97 1.65
N ILE A 88 9.64 3.53 1.86
CA ILE A 88 9.93 2.28 2.60
C ILE A 88 9.50 2.40 4.05
N VAL A 89 9.80 3.51 4.72
CA VAL A 89 9.42 3.75 6.12
C VAL A 89 7.90 3.81 6.26
N TYR A 90 7.23 4.58 5.40
CA TYR A 90 5.77 4.64 5.36
C TYR A 90 5.14 3.26 5.19
N GLN A 91 5.61 2.49 4.21
CA GLN A 91 5.14 1.12 4.00
C GLN A 91 5.44 0.21 5.19
N ALA A 92 6.59 0.38 5.86
CA ALA A 92 6.96 -0.41 7.03
C ALA A 92 6.02 -0.16 8.22
N CYS A 93 5.58 1.08 8.43
CA CYS A 93 4.55 1.42 9.41
C CYS A 93 3.21 0.75 9.06
N ILE A 94 2.78 0.90 7.81
CA ILE A 94 1.51 0.31 7.32
C ILE A 94 1.52 -1.22 7.46
N ASN A 95 2.65 -1.88 7.28
CA ASN A 95 2.77 -3.33 7.46
C ASN A 95 2.39 -3.75 8.89
N ILE A 96 2.91 -3.05 9.90
CA ILE A 96 2.62 -3.36 11.31
C ILE A 96 1.14 -3.11 11.62
N ILE A 97 0.59 -2.00 11.15
CA ILE A 97 -0.83 -1.66 11.31
C ILE A 97 -1.71 -2.73 10.65
N ALA A 98 -1.40 -3.13 9.41
CA ALA A 98 -2.17 -4.12 8.67
C ALA A 98 -2.14 -5.50 9.35
N GLU A 99 -0.99 -5.92 9.87
CA GLU A 99 -0.87 -7.18 10.60
C GLU A 99 -1.68 -7.18 11.89
N LYS A 100 -1.69 -6.08 12.64
CA LYS A 100 -2.49 -5.91 13.87
C LYS A 100 -3.99 -5.86 13.59
N LEU A 101 -4.39 -5.17 12.52
CA LEU A 101 -5.80 -5.03 12.18
C LEU A 101 -6.38 -6.27 11.51
N LYS A 102 -5.56 -7.08 10.83
CA LYS A 102 -6.00 -8.26 10.08
C LYS A 102 -6.96 -9.18 10.86
N PRO A 103 -6.67 -9.59 12.10
CA PRO A 103 -7.60 -10.44 12.86
C PRO A 103 -8.96 -9.78 13.09
N LYS A 104 -8.97 -8.46 13.35
CA LYS A 104 -10.19 -7.68 13.65
C LYS A 104 -11.09 -7.50 12.42
N VAL A 105 -10.49 -7.35 11.23
CA VAL A 105 -11.24 -7.06 10.00
C VAL A 105 -11.48 -8.28 9.12
N LYS A 106 -10.80 -9.40 9.38
CA LYS A 106 -10.89 -10.62 8.57
C LYS A 106 -12.32 -11.13 8.39
N THR A 107 -13.15 -11.01 9.42
CA THR A 107 -14.54 -11.44 9.40
C THR A 107 -15.44 -10.63 8.45
N ARG A 108 -14.98 -9.43 8.07
CA ARG A 108 -15.68 -8.53 7.14
C ARG A 108 -15.23 -8.74 5.68
N TYR A 109 -14.11 -9.43 5.45
CA TYR A 109 -13.59 -9.66 4.10
C TYR A 109 -14.57 -10.52 3.28
N LEU A 110 -14.86 -10.06 2.07
CA LEU A 110 -15.79 -10.66 1.12
C LEU A 110 -17.26 -10.77 1.62
N LYS A 111 -17.59 -10.05 2.71
CA LYS A 111 -18.95 -9.88 3.21
C LYS A 111 -19.42 -8.44 3.13
N SER A 112 -18.59 -7.50 3.56
CA SER A 112 -18.85 -6.06 3.51
C SER A 112 -17.62 -5.25 3.04
N VAL A 113 -16.44 -5.87 2.96
CA VAL A 113 -15.20 -5.27 2.47
C VAL A 113 -14.66 -6.13 1.33
N PHE A 114 -14.68 -5.60 0.11
CA PHE A 114 -14.31 -6.32 -1.11
C PHE A 114 -13.02 -5.81 -1.75
N GLY A 115 -12.61 -4.57 -1.44
CA GLY A 115 -11.39 -3.96 -1.98
C GLY A 115 -10.27 -3.84 -0.94
N HIS A 116 -9.04 -3.62 -1.42
CA HIS A 116 -7.85 -3.33 -0.61
C HIS A 116 -7.60 -4.32 0.55
N ILE A 117 -7.93 -5.59 0.33
CA ILE A 117 -7.77 -6.66 1.33
C ILE A 117 -6.29 -6.98 1.48
N TYR A 118 -5.75 -6.81 2.71
CA TYR A 118 -4.37 -7.16 3.01
C TYR A 118 -4.11 -8.65 2.78
N ALA A 119 -3.13 -8.96 1.93
CA ALA A 119 -2.83 -10.34 1.52
C ALA A 119 -2.03 -11.13 2.57
N GLY A 120 -1.35 -10.46 3.49
CA GLY A 120 -0.51 -11.07 4.52
C GLY A 120 0.98 -10.95 4.23
N LYS A 121 1.80 -11.07 5.27
CA LYS A 121 3.24 -10.77 5.20
C LYS A 121 4.06 -11.70 4.29
N THR A 122 3.57 -12.89 4.00
CA THR A 122 4.23 -13.85 3.09
C THR A 122 3.85 -13.64 1.63
N SER A 123 2.87 -12.79 1.35
CA SER A 123 2.42 -12.51 -0.01
C SER A 123 3.47 -11.74 -0.81
N ARG A 124 3.48 -11.97 -2.13
CA ARG A 124 4.27 -11.19 -3.09
C ARG A 124 3.80 -9.73 -3.16
N PHE A 125 2.49 -9.48 -2.98
CA PHE A 125 1.85 -8.17 -3.06
C PHE A 125 1.25 -7.79 -1.71
N PHE A 126 1.14 -6.49 -1.42
CA PHE A 126 0.52 -6.01 -0.19
C PHE A 126 -0.99 -6.31 -0.15
N TYR A 127 -1.68 -6.11 -1.26
CA TYR A 127 -3.09 -6.39 -1.41
C TYR A 127 -3.35 -7.69 -2.19
N LYS A 128 -4.49 -8.34 -1.92
CA LYS A 128 -5.04 -9.38 -2.78
C LYS A 128 -5.40 -8.79 -4.15
N LYS A 129 -5.53 -9.65 -5.15
CA LYS A 129 -5.96 -9.23 -6.49
C LYS A 129 -7.33 -8.56 -6.41
N TRP A 130 -7.44 -7.34 -6.94
CA TRP A 130 -8.69 -6.59 -6.91
C TRP A 130 -9.81 -7.26 -7.71
N GLN A 131 -9.47 -8.02 -8.77
CA GLN A 131 -10.43 -8.75 -9.59
C GLN A 131 -11.23 -9.77 -8.79
N ASP A 132 -10.58 -10.46 -7.82
CA ASP A 132 -11.25 -11.44 -6.97
C ASP A 132 -12.24 -10.74 -6.02
N GLY A 133 -11.85 -9.60 -5.45
CA GLY A 133 -12.73 -8.78 -4.64
C GLY A 133 -13.92 -8.24 -5.44
N TYR A 134 -13.68 -7.74 -6.65
CA TYR A 134 -14.73 -7.21 -7.51
C TYR A 134 -15.71 -8.30 -7.94
N ARG A 135 -15.22 -9.50 -8.28
CA ARG A 135 -16.09 -10.65 -8.60
C ARG A 135 -16.99 -11.03 -7.42
N SER A 136 -16.43 -11.06 -6.21
CA SER A 136 -17.20 -11.33 -5.00
C SER A 136 -18.23 -10.23 -4.72
N TYR A 137 -17.88 -8.95 -4.90
CA TYR A 137 -18.80 -7.83 -4.80
C TYR A 137 -19.95 -7.94 -5.81
N SER A 138 -19.64 -8.21 -7.08
CA SER A 138 -20.66 -8.37 -8.12
C SER A 138 -21.62 -9.54 -7.83
N GLY A 139 -21.09 -10.66 -7.30
CA GLY A 139 -21.91 -11.79 -6.86
C GLY A 139 -22.81 -11.42 -5.69
N PHE A 140 -22.29 -10.67 -4.71
CA PHE A 140 -23.07 -10.17 -3.57
C PHE A 140 -24.23 -9.26 -4.02
N VAL A 141 -23.94 -8.28 -4.90
CA VAL A 141 -24.98 -7.37 -5.45
C VAL A 141 -26.05 -8.17 -6.20
N LYS A 142 -25.65 -9.10 -7.10
CA LYS A 142 -26.60 -9.96 -7.83
C LYS A 142 -27.48 -10.77 -6.90
N SER A 143 -26.92 -11.34 -5.83
CA SER A 143 -27.68 -12.10 -4.83
C SER A 143 -28.77 -11.24 -4.18
N HIS A 144 -28.47 -9.99 -3.82
CA HIS A 144 -29.45 -9.08 -3.24
C HIS A 144 -30.55 -8.68 -4.22
N ILE A 145 -30.21 -8.42 -5.49
CA ILE A 145 -31.21 -8.15 -6.53
C ILE A 145 -32.13 -9.34 -6.73
N ASN A 146 -31.60 -10.56 -6.79
CA ASN A 146 -32.39 -11.77 -6.93
C ASN A 146 -33.34 -12.04 -5.72
N ASN A 147 -32.97 -11.51 -4.54
CA ASN A 147 -33.76 -11.55 -3.33
C ASN A 147 -34.79 -10.40 -3.20
N GLY A 148 -35.01 -9.64 -4.29
CA GLY A 148 -36.07 -8.64 -4.38
C GLY A 148 -35.65 -7.21 -4.00
N LEU A 149 -34.34 -6.94 -3.78
CA LEU A 149 -33.84 -5.58 -3.57
C LEU A 149 -33.69 -4.88 -4.93
N VAL A 150 -34.51 -3.86 -5.18
CA VAL A 150 -34.59 -3.14 -6.48
C VAL A 150 -33.85 -1.80 -6.49
N TYR A 151 -33.41 -1.32 -5.33
CA TYR A 151 -32.72 -0.03 -5.22
C TYR A 151 -31.27 -0.23 -4.79
N VAL A 152 -30.35 0.50 -5.43
CA VAL A 152 -28.92 0.55 -5.10
C VAL A 152 -28.54 2.01 -4.88
N ALA A 153 -27.98 2.33 -3.71
CA ALA A 153 -27.39 3.62 -3.44
C ALA A 153 -25.86 3.50 -3.42
N ASN A 154 -25.18 4.30 -4.21
CA ASN A 154 -23.74 4.43 -4.21
C ASN A 154 -23.33 5.71 -3.49
N PHE A 155 -22.43 5.58 -2.50
CA PHE A 155 -21.87 6.71 -1.80
C PHE A 155 -20.36 6.71 -2.02
N ASP A 156 -19.81 7.87 -2.38
CA ASP A 156 -18.37 8.13 -2.39
C ASP A 156 -18.07 9.15 -1.30
N LEU A 157 -16.99 8.93 -0.56
CA LEU A 157 -16.48 9.89 0.42
C LEU A 157 -15.47 10.77 -0.31
N ALA A 158 -15.83 12.04 -0.52
CA ALA A 158 -14.97 13.04 -1.11
C ALA A 158 -13.89 13.54 -0.12
#